data_92d6a64b1c10f9d1fb051dcbb4e89f1c
#
_entry.id   92d6a64b1c10f9d1fb051dcbb4e89f1c
#
_cell.length_a   1.000
_cell.length_b   1.000
_cell.length_c   1.000
_cell.angle_alpha   90.00
_cell.angle_beta   90.00
_cell.angle_gamma   90.00
#
_symmetry.space_group_name_H-M   'P 1'
#
loop_
_entity.id
_entity.type
_entity.pdbx_description
1 polymer ?
#
loop_
_entity_poly.entity_id
_entity_poly.type
_entity_poly.pdbx_seq_one_letter_code
_entity_poly.pdbx_strand_id
1 'polypeptide(L)'
;TNGALQTTAWWSEVGKLFNNPTDYVVFSIDGLEDTNSIYRVNVIWEKVMNNARAFINAGGSAHWDMLVYKHNQHQVESAEQLSRDMGFSWFRAKVSKRTPIAGLEQPDDWADPLPNTGPIKCHVLNEQSAYIDAQGRLYPCCWLGNSLDVLISDISEVEKTWNTDNPNPTCK
;
A
#
# COMPACT_ATOMS: atom_id res chain seq x y z
N THR A 1 1.52 -0.89 -5.17
CA THR A 1 1.21 -1.50 -6.47
C THR A 1 0.75 -2.95 -6.30
N ASN A 2 0.00 -3.51 -7.28
CA ASN A 2 -0.28 -4.95 -7.33
C ASN A 2 0.81 -5.77 -8.09
N GLY A 3 1.84 -5.10 -8.61
CA GLY A 3 2.96 -5.75 -9.29
C GLY A 3 2.66 -6.40 -10.65
N ALA A 4 1.41 -6.38 -11.12
CA ALA A 4 0.98 -7.12 -12.30
C ALA A 4 1.30 -6.46 -13.65
N LEU A 5 1.60 -5.17 -13.65
CA LEU A 5 1.93 -4.43 -14.86
C LEU A 5 3.42 -4.48 -15.14
N GLN A 6 3.78 -4.11 -16.39
CA GLN A 6 5.15 -4.05 -16.89
C GLN A 6 5.83 -5.42 -17.02
N THR A 7 7.06 -5.40 -17.47
CA THR A 7 7.89 -6.60 -17.67
C THR A 7 8.90 -6.76 -16.53
N THR A 8 9.44 -7.96 -16.36
CA THR A 8 10.53 -8.21 -15.41
C THR A 8 11.76 -7.34 -15.69
N ALA A 9 12.06 -7.05 -16.96
CA ALA A 9 13.14 -6.14 -17.32
C ALA A 9 12.89 -4.72 -16.81
N TRP A 10 11.68 -4.21 -16.94
CA TRP A 10 11.30 -2.91 -16.39
C TRP A 10 11.43 -2.89 -14.86
N TRP A 11 10.94 -3.94 -14.19
CA TRP A 11 11.05 -4.05 -12.72
C TRP A 11 12.50 -4.13 -12.25
N SER A 12 13.37 -4.80 -13.03
CA SER A 12 14.80 -4.81 -12.73
C SER A 12 15.44 -3.42 -12.86
N GLU A 13 15.07 -2.64 -13.87
CA GLU A 13 15.57 -1.25 -13.99
C GLU A 13 15.07 -0.37 -12.83
N VAL A 14 13.80 -0.50 -12.44
CA VAL A 14 13.26 0.22 -11.28
C VAL A 14 13.99 -0.18 -9.99
N GLY A 15 14.28 -1.47 -9.81
CA GLY A 15 15.01 -1.95 -8.62
C GLY A 15 16.37 -1.29 -8.45
N LYS A 16 17.08 -1.02 -9.55
CA LYS A 16 18.37 -0.31 -9.52
C LYS A 16 18.28 1.16 -9.07
N LEU A 17 17.10 1.77 -9.25
CA LEU A 17 16.85 3.15 -8.83
C LEU A 17 16.56 3.28 -7.34
N PHE A 18 16.07 2.19 -6.70
CA PHE A 18 15.70 2.12 -5.29
C PHE A 18 16.91 1.69 -4.44
N ASN A 19 17.99 2.47 -4.51
CA ASN A 19 19.26 2.18 -3.85
C ASN A 19 19.47 2.92 -2.52
N ASN A 20 18.52 3.77 -2.13
CA ASN A 20 18.53 4.42 -0.83
C ASN A 20 17.86 3.48 0.20
N PRO A 21 18.42 3.29 1.40
CA PRO A 21 17.83 2.43 2.44
C PRO A 21 16.40 2.80 2.86
N THR A 22 15.97 4.03 2.61
CA THR A 22 14.62 4.51 2.91
C THR A 22 13.62 4.27 1.78
N ASP A 23 14.10 3.94 0.58
CA ASP A 23 13.25 3.74 -0.57
C ASP A 23 12.77 2.29 -0.65
N TYR A 24 11.48 2.11 -0.85
CA TYR A 24 10.91 0.77 -0.99
C TYR A 24 9.66 0.78 -1.88
N VAL A 25 9.36 -0.38 -2.45
CA VAL A 25 8.12 -0.61 -3.18
C VAL A 25 7.23 -1.55 -2.37
N VAL A 26 5.98 -1.13 -2.13
CA VAL A 26 4.96 -2.00 -1.53
C VAL A 26 4.25 -2.78 -2.63
N PHE A 27 4.40 -4.10 -2.60
CA PHE A 27 3.61 -5.03 -3.38
C PHE A 27 2.37 -5.45 -2.60
N SER A 28 1.20 -5.12 -3.12
CA SER A 28 -0.09 -5.50 -2.52
C SER A 28 -0.52 -6.85 -3.09
N ILE A 29 -0.23 -7.92 -2.35
CA ILE A 29 -0.49 -9.30 -2.73
C ILE A 29 -1.37 -9.91 -1.64
N ASP A 30 -2.59 -10.32 -1.99
CA ASP A 30 -3.64 -10.62 -1.01
C ASP A 30 -3.98 -12.12 -0.97
N GLY A 31 -2.98 -12.92 -0.70
CA GLY A 31 -3.03 -14.38 -0.59
C GLY A 31 -1.90 -15.07 -1.34
N LEU A 32 -2.04 -16.37 -1.53
CA LEU A 32 -1.16 -17.18 -2.37
C LEU A 32 -1.78 -17.37 -3.78
N GLU A 33 -1.22 -18.26 -4.57
CA GLU A 33 -1.60 -18.47 -5.97
C GLU A 33 -3.09 -18.74 -6.17
N ASP A 34 -3.68 -19.54 -5.29
CA ASP A 34 -5.07 -19.98 -5.34
C ASP A 34 -6.09 -18.93 -4.86
N THR A 35 -5.66 -17.96 -4.05
CA THR A 35 -6.57 -16.99 -3.42
C THR A 35 -6.35 -15.55 -3.82
N ASN A 36 -5.14 -15.17 -4.25
CA ASN A 36 -4.81 -13.79 -4.60
C ASN A 36 -5.77 -13.20 -5.66
N SER A 37 -6.16 -13.99 -6.65
CA SER A 37 -7.04 -13.55 -7.74
C SER A 37 -8.48 -13.30 -7.31
N ILE A 38 -8.90 -13.77 -6.13
CA ILE A 38 -10.25 -13.52 -5.59
C ILE A 38 -10.45 -12.02 -5.32
N TYR A 39 -9.47 -11.37 -4.74
CA TYR A 39 -9.50 -9.92 -4.52
C TYR A 39 -8.78 -9.15 -5.64
N ARG A 40 -7.64 -9.65 -6.12
CA ARG A 40 -6.86 -9.05 -7.19
C ARG A 40 -7.31 -9.59 -8.56
N VAL A 41 -8.54 -9.24 -8.93
CA VAL A 41 -9.16 -9.71 -10.19
C VAL A 41 -8.26 -9.39 -11.39
N ASN A 42 -8.12 -10.36 -12.31
CA ASN A 42 -7.28 -10.27 -13.51
C ASN A 42 -5.76 -10.15 -13.25
N VAL A 43 -5.32 -10.41 -12.04
CA VAL A 43 -3.89 -10.45 -11.71
C VAL A 43 -3.37 -11.89 -11.86
N ILE A 44 -2.34 -12.07 -12.68
CA ILE A 44 -1.67 -13.35 -12.87
C ILE A 44 -0.59 -13.47 -11.78
N TRP A 45 -0.75 -14.45 -10.90
CA TRP A 45 0.13 -14.71 -9.76
C TRP A 45 1.61 -14.81 -10.15
N GLU A 46 1.91 -15.69 -11.10
CA GLU A 46 3.28 -15.92 -11.56
C GLU A 46 3.96 -14.62 -12.05
N LYS A 47 3.21 -13.77 -12.75
CA LYS A 47 3.72 -12.49 -13.23
C LYS A 47 4.09 -11.55 -12.08
N VAL A 48 3.26 -11.48 -11.03
CA VAL A 48 3.55 -10.67 -9.83
C VAL A 48 4.81 -11.17 -9.14
N MET A 49 4.92 -12.48 -8.93
CA MET A 49 6.08 -13.10 -8.28
C MET A 49 7.37 -12.87 -9.07
N ASN A 50 7.32 -13.03 -10.39
CA ASN A 50 8.47 -12.80 -11.25
C ASN A 50 8.89 -11.32 -11.29
N ASN A 51 7.94 -10.39 -11.30
CA ASN A 51 8.20 -8.96 -11.23
C ASN A 51 8.81 -8.55 -9.89
N ALA A 52 8.25 -9.03 -8.78
CA ALA A 52 8.80 -8.77 -7.44
C ALA A 52 10.23 -9.32 -7.31
N ARG A 53 10.46 -10.56 -7.78
CA ARG A 53 11.80 -11.18 -7.79
C ARG A 53 12.79 -10.38 -8.63
N ALA A 54 12.38 -9.89 -9.81
CA ALA A 54 13.24 -9.08 -10.67
C ALA A 54 13.64 -7.76 -10.00
N PHE A 55 12.70 -7.10 -9.30
CA PHE A 55 12.95 -5.89 -8.54
C PHE A 55 13.93 -6.13 -7.38
N ILE A 56 13.67 -7.17 -6.58
CA ILE A 56 14.52 -7.54 -5.42
C ILE A 56 15.93 -7.93 -5.87
N ASN A 57 16.07 -8.77 -6.89
CA ASN A 57 17.36 -9.21 -7.41
C ASN A 57 18.20 -8.06 -8.00
N ALA A 58 17.56 -6.97 -8.40
CA ALA A 58 18.24 -5.76 -8.88
C ALA A 58 18.66 -4.81 -7.74
N GLY A 59 18.40 -5.17 -6.47
CA GLY A 59 18.77 -4.41 -5.29
C GLY A 59 17.64 -3.57 -4.68
N GLY A 60 16.43 -3.61 -5.24
CA GLY A 60 15.30 -2.86 -4.73
C GLY A 60 14.75 -3.45 -3.42
N SER A 61 14.43 -2.60 -2.44
CA SER A 61 13.75 -2.99 -1.21
C SER A 61 12.25 -3.17 -1.47
N ALA A 62 11.74 -4.39 -1.27
CA ALA A 62 10.34 -4.73 -1.48
C ALA A 62 9.64 -5.05 -0.16
N HIS A 63 8.44 -4.49 0.01
CA HIS A 63 7.53 -4.81 1.10
C HIS A 63 6.32 -5.57 0.55
N TRP A 64 5.84 -6.57 1.27
CA TRP A 64 4.61 -7.28 0.94
C TRP A 64 3.50 -6.87 1.91
N ASP A 65 2.47 -6.18 1.41
CA ASP A 65 1.23 -5.90 2.13
C ASP A 65 0.15 -6.89 1.69
N MET A 66 -0.42 -7.62 2.66
CA MET A 66 -1.52 -8.56 2.46
C MET A 66 -2.76 -8.08 3.18
N LEU A 67 -3.86 -7.88 2.45
CA LEU A 67 -5.18 -7.71 3.05
C LEU A 67 -5.76 -9.08 3.40
N VAL A 68 -6.13 -9.22 4.66
CA VAL A 68 -6.68 -10.48 5.17
C VAL A 68 -8.21 -10.45 5.10
N TYR A 69 -8.76 -11.48 4.51
CA TYR A 69 -10.18 -11.82 4.42
C TYR A 69 -10.36 -13.29 4.82
N LYS A 70 -11.59 -13.73 5.00
CA LYS A 70 -11.90 -15.11 5.36
C LYS A 70 -11.31 -16.14 4.40
N HIS A 71 -11.33 -15.85 3.09
CA HIS A 71 -10.84 -16.77 2.06
C HIS A 71 -9.31 -16.99 2.09
N ASN A 72 -8.54 -16.06 2.66
CA ASN A 72 -7.07 -16.12 2.68
C ASN A 72 -6.46 -16.07 4.09
N GLN A 73 -7.26 -15.97 5.16
CA GLN A 73 -6.77 -15.85 6.54
C GLN A 73 -5.85 -17.00 6.96
N HIS A 74 -6.11 -18.21 6.45
CA HIS A 74 -5.32 -19.41 6.73
C HIS A 74 -3.95 -19.42 6.04
N GLN A 75 -3.68 -18.48 5.15
CA GLN A 75 -2.44 -18.40 4.36
C GLN A 75 -1.42 -17.39 4.90
N VAL A 76 -1.76 -16.64 5.96
CA VAL A 76 -0.91 -15.54 6.46
C VAL A 76 0.51 -16.03 6.78
N GLU A 77 0.65 -17.11 7.54
CA GLU A 77 1.95 -17.66 7.90
C GLU A 77 2.74 -18.16 6.69
N SER A 78 2.06 -18.83 5.76
CA SER A 78 2.70 -19.33 4.52
C SER A 78 3.12 -18.18 3.60
N ALA A 79 2.31 -17.12 3.53
CA ALA A 79 2.65 -15.92 2.75
C ALA A 79 3.83 -15.17 3.37
N GLU A 80 3.89 -15.07 4.69
CA GLU A 80 5.01 -14.49 5.41
C GLU A 80 6.30 -15.30 5.18
N GLN A 81 6.23 -16.63 5.24
CA GLN A 81 7.38 -17.48 4.95
C GLN A 81 7.86 -17.30 3.51
N LEU A 82 6.92 -17.34 2.54
CA LEU A 82 7.25 -17.12 1.13
C LEU A 82 7.87 -15.74 0.90
N SER A 83 7.40 -14.70 1.60
CA SER A 83 7.96 -13.36 1.48
C SER A 83 9.43 -13.33 1.92
N ARG A 84 9.78 -14.01 3.03
CA ARG A 84 11.16 -14.15 3.50
C ARG A 84 12.02 -14.91 2.49
N ASP A 85 11.52 -16.03 1.97
CA ASP A 85 12.24 -16.88 1.01
C ASP A 85 12.50 -16.14 -0.31
N MET A 86 11.62 -15.21 -0.69
CA MET A 86 11.77 -14.37 -1.87
C MET A 86 12.67 -13.14 -1.65
N GLY A 87 13.02 -12.81 -0.40
CA GLY A 87 13.85 -11.67 -0.08
C GLY A 87 13.10 -10.35 0.10
N PHE A 88 11.79 -10.39 0.36
CA PHE A 88 11.09 -9.17 0.81
C PHE A 88 11.66 -8.70 2.14
N SER A 89 11.91 -7.40 2.27
CA SER A 89 12.46 -6.79 3.48
C SER A 89 11.41 -6.57 4.57
N TRP A 90 10.13 -6.62 4.21
CA TRP A 90 9.02 -6.44 5.13
C TRP A 90 7.79 -7.20 4.66
N PHE A 91 7.08 -7.83 5.61
CA PHE A 91 5.76 -8.43 5.42
C PHE A 91 4.77 -7.84 6.40
N ARG A 92 3.57 -7.52 5.94
CA ARG A 92 2.48 -7.05 6.78
C ARG A 92 1.15 -7.65 6.34
N ALA A 93 0.51 -8.39 7.23
CA ALA A 93 -0.89 -8.78 7.11
C ALA A 93 -1.77 -7.80 7.88
N LYS A 94 -2.85 -7.34 7.27
CA LYS A 94 -3.82 -6.43 7.90
C LYS A 94 -5.23 -6.72 7.43
N VAL A 95 -6.20 -6.64 8.34
CA VAL A 95 -7.61 -6.73 7.98
C VAL A 95 -8.06 -5.45 7.30
N SER A 96 -8.83 -5.58 6.23
CA SER A 96 -9.41 -4.43 5.54
C SER A 96 -10.46 -3.75 6.42
N LYS A 97 -10.32 -2.43 6.62
CA LYS A 97 -11.32 -1.58 7.28
C LYS A 97 -12.34 -0.99 6.30
N ARG A 98 -12.27 -1.37 5.04
CA ARG A 98 -13.24 -0.90 4.04
C ARG A 98 -14.57 -1.60 4.23
N THR A 99 -15.64 -0.90 3.88
CA THR A 99 -17.00 -1.47 3.83
C THR A 99 -17.01 -2.79 3.07
N PRO A 100 -17.86 -3.76 3.47
CA PRO A 100 -17.90 -5.05 2.82
C PRO A 100 -17.97 -4.91 1.30
N ILE A 101 -16.98 -5.47 0.62
CA ILE A 101 -17.01 -5.62 -0.83
C ILE A 101 -17.85 -6.86 -1.10
N ALA A 102 -18.82 -6.76 -1.99
CA ALA A 102 -19.71 -7.87 -2.32
C ALA A 102 -18.89 -9.13 -2.66
N GLY A 103 -19.16 -10.24 -1.97
CA GLY A 103 -18.47 -11.51 -2.15
C GLY A 103 -17.17 -11.68 -1.33
N LEU A 104 -16.78 -10.70 -0.50
CA LEU A 104 -15.64 -10.82 0.40
C LEU A 104 -16.11 -10.77 1.86
N GLU A 105 -15.83 -11.83 2.60
CA GLU A 105 -16.14 -11.93 4.01
C GLU A 105 -14.93 -11.51 4.85
N GLN A 106 -15.21 -10.87 5.99
CA GLN A 106 -14.17 -10.55 6.97
C GLN A 106 -13.61 -11.85 7.60
N PRO A 107 -12.37 -11.83 8.14
CA PRO A 107 -11.82 -12.97 8.86
C PRO A 107 -12.69 -13.35 10.06
N ASP A 108 -12.59 -14.60 10.50
CA ASP A 108 -13.45 -15.14 11.56
C ASP A 108 -13.29 -14.41 12.91
N ASP A 109 -12.08 -13.93 13.24
CA ASP A 109 -11.78 -13.18 14.47
C ASP A 109 -11.87 -11.66 14.30
N TRP A 110 -12.50 -11.20 13.22
CA TRP A 110 -12.61 -9.76 12.97
C TRP A 110 -13.64 -9.11 13.88
N ALA A 111 -13.25 -8.03 14.54
CA ALA A 111 -14.15 -7.14 15.26
C ALA A 111 -14.20 -5.78 14.58
N ASP A 112 -15.39 -5.18 14.51
CA ASP A 112 -15.53 -3.82 14.02
C ASP A 112 -14.60 -2.88 14.82
N PRO A 113 -13.77 -2.08 14.18
CA PRO A 113 -12.94 -1.14 14.88
C PRO A 113 -13.86 -0.15 15.63
N LEU A 114 -13.58 0.02 16.92
CA LEU A 114 -14.29 1.04 17.70
C LEU A 114 -14.17 2.41 17.01
N PRO A 115 -15.24 3.21 17.00
CA PRO A 115 -15.18 4.56 16.48
C PRO A 115 -14.04 5.32 17.15
N ASN A 116 -13.19 5.93 16.36
CA ASN A 116 -12.15 6.81 16.91
C ASN A 116 -12.83 8.08 17.43
N THR A 117 -13.01 8.18 18.74
CA THR A 117 -13.63 9.33 19.41
C THR A 117 -12.57 10.36 19.88
N GLY A 118 -11.30 10.05 19.68
CA GLY A 118 -10.20 10.95 20.05
C GLY A 118 -9.88 11.99 18.97
N PRO A 119 -9.09 13.01 19.30
CA PRO A 119 -8.62 13.98 18.32
C PRO A 119 -7.79 13.28 17.23
N ILE A 120 -8.00 13.66 15.98
CA ILE A 120 -7.24 13.14 14.86
C ILE A 120 -5.77 13.56 15.00
N LYS A 121 -4.88 12.57 15.10
CA LYS A 121 -3.43 12.79 15.01
C LYS A 121 -2.99 12.51 13.59
N CYS A 122 -2.69 13.55 12.85
CA CYS A 122 -2.26 13.43 11.47
C CYS A 122 -0.83 12.85 11.38
N HIS A 123 -0.72 11.59 10.95
CA HIS A 123 0.59 10.94 10.79
C HIS A 123 1.44 11.59 9.69
N VAL A 124 0.81 12.15 8.67
CA VAL A 124 1.50 12.81 7.55
C VAL A 124 2.33 14.01 8.03
N LEU A 125 1.84 14.76 9.03
CA LEU A 125 2.61 15.83 9.67
C LEU A 125 3.84 15.30 10.41
N ASN A 126 3.67 14.20 11.13
CA ASN A 126 4.75 13.60 11.90
C ASN A 126 5.82 12.97 10.99
N GLU A 127 5.39 12.39 9.88
CA GLU A 127 6.25 11.72 8.90
C GLU A 127 6.81 12.67 7.85
N GLN A 128 6.36 13.93 7.83
CA GLN A 128 6.71 14.92 6.81
C GLN A 128 6.54 14.39 5.38
N SER A 129 5.43 13.67 5.16
CA SER A 129 5.14 13.00 3.91
C SER A 129 4.14 13.78 3.05
N ALA A 130 4.16 13.53 1.75
CA ALA A 130 3.19 14.06 0.80
C ALA A 130 2.72 12.94 -0.13
N TYR A 131 1.62 13.17 -0.82
CA TYR A 131 1.06 12.22 -1.77
C TYR A 131 1.16 12.76 -3.19
N ILE A 132 1.69 11.94 -4.09
CA ILE A 132 1.73 12.21 -5.54
C ILE A 132 0.82 11.20 -6.22
N ASP A 133 -0.12 11.68 -7.03
CA ASP A 133 -1.03 10.82 -7.77
C ASP A 133 -0.41 10.31 -9.10
N ALA A 134 -1.15 9.47 -9.81
CA ALA A 134 -0.70 8.88 -11.07
C ALA A 134 -0.50 9.90 -12.20
N GLN A 135 -1.00 11.11 -12.05
CA GLN A 135 -0.81 12.24 -12.98
C GLN A 135 0.36 13.15 -12.57
N GLY A 136 1.06 12.81 -11.50
CA GLY A 136 2.15 13.60 -10.95
C GLY A 136 1.70 14.82 -10.15
N ARG A 137 0.45 14.89 -9.74
CA ARG A 137 -0.09 16.00 -8.95
C ARG A 137 0.19 15.78 -7.47
N LEU A 138 0.61 16.83 -6.79
CA LEU A 138 1.02 16.80 -5.39
C LEU A 138 -0.14 17.19 -4.46
N TYR A 139 -0.34 16.42 -3.41
CA TYR A 139 -1.36 16.62 -2.38
C TYR A 139 -0.79 16.46 -0.98
N PRO A 140 -1.43 17.07 0.03
CA PRO A 140 -1.01 16.89 1.43
C PRO A 140 -1.05 15.43 1.89
N CYS A 141 -2.04 14.65 1.45
CA CYS A 141 -2.14 13.21 1.74
C CYS A 141 -3.06 12.50 0.75
N CYS A 142 -3.03 11.17 0.76
CA CYS A 142 -3.82 10.34 -0.14
C CYS A 142 -5.34 10.45 0.07
N TRP A 143 -5.81 10.81 1.27
CA TRP A 143 -7.24 11.04 1.55
C TRP A 143 -7.77 12.29 0.85
N LEU A 144 -6.90 13.26 0.58
CA LEU A 144 -7.21 14.50 -0.12
C LEU A 144 -6.85 14.44 -1.62
N GLY A 145 -6.35 13.31 -2.10
CA GLY A 145 -5.83 13.13 -3.47
C GLY A 145 -6.85 13.25 -4.60
N ASN A 146 -8.15 13.41 -4.29
CA ASN A 146 -9.19 13.66 -5.28
C ASN A 146 -9.81 15.07 -5.15
N SER A 147 -9.29 15.88 -4.26
CA SER A 147 -9.82 17.22 -3.97
C SER A 147 -8.93 18.26 -4.64
N LEU A 148 -9.42 18.85 -5.75
CA LEU A 148 -8.66 19.89 -6.47
C LEU A 148 -8.41 21.14 -5.63
N ASP A 149 -9.23 21.36 -4.59
CA ASP A 149 -9.11 22.52 -3.71
C ASP A 149 -7.88 22.47 -2.79
N VAL A 150 -7.24 21.31 -2.68
CA VAL A 150 -6.08 21.09 -1.82
C VAL A 150 -4.82 20.69 -2.60
N LEU A 151 -4.86 20.85 -3.92
CA LEU A 151 -3.68 20.66 -4.76
C LEU A 151 -2.59 21.65 -4.35
N ILE A 152 -1.39 21.15 -4.12
CA ILE A 152 -0.22 21.95 -3.76
C ILE A 152 0.74 22.01 -4.93
N SER A 153 1.37 23.17 -5.14
CA SER A 153 2.30 23.41 -6.25
C SER A 153 3.74 23.04 -5.88
N ASP A 154 4.05 23.08 -4.61
CA ASP A 154 5.39 22.80 -4.09
C ASP A 154 5.32 22.06 -2.75
N ILE A 155 6.26 21.14 -2.52
CA ILE A 155 6.29 20.34 -1.30
C ILE A 155 6.46 21.20 -0.03
N SER A 156 7.10 22.34 -0.12
CA SER A 156 7.23 23.27 1.01
C SER A 156 5.92 23.90 1.46
N GLU A 157 4.87 23.78 0.66
CA GLU A 157 3.52 24.25 1.02
C GLU A 157 2.75 23.22 1.88
N VAL A 158 3.23 21.99 2.00
CA VAL A 158 2.57 20.94 2.79
C VAL A 158 2.34 21.39 4.22
N GLU A 159 3.35 21.94 4.87
CA GLU A 159 3.26 22.43 6.25
C GLU A 159 2.21 23.54 6.40
N LYS A 160 2.14 24.46 5.45
CA LYS A 160 1.14 25.56 5.46
C LYS A 160 -0.27 25.05 5.34
N THR A 161 -0.46 23.98 4.55
CA THR A 161 -1.78 23.36 4.34
C THR A 161 -2.29 22.63 5.58
N TRP A 162 -1.38 22.10 6.41
CA TRP A 162 -1.70 21.31 7.57
C TRP A 162 -1.86 22.09 8.88
N ASN A 163 -1.08 23.16 9.04
CA ASN A 163 -1.04 23.99 10.26
C ASN A 163 -2.11 25.09 10.23
N THR A 164 -3.31 24.78 9.78
CA THR A 164 -4.41 25.76 9.80
C THR A 164 -5.33 25.50 10.98
N ASP A 165 -5.80 26.56 11.63
CA ASP A 165 -6.87 26.53 12.64
C ASP A 165 -8.20 26.02 12.05
N ASN A 166 -8.27 25.88 10.73
CA ASN A 166 -9.42 25.38 10.01
C ASN A 166 -9.03 24.21 9.08
N PRO A 167 -8.84 23.00 9.62
CA PRO A 167 -8.46 21.84 8.83
C PRO A 167 -9.57 21.44 7.84
N ASN A 168 -9.17 20.81 6.73
CA ASN A 168 -10.11 20.28 5.76
C ASN A 168 -11.18 19.41 6.45
N PRO A 169 -12.46 19.47 6.03
CA PRO A 169 -13.53 18.65 6.63
C PRO A 169 -13.22 17.14 6.70
N THR A 170 -12.44 16.62 5.75
CA THR A 170 -11.98 15.22 5.76
C THR A 170 -11.02 14.93 6.94
N CYS A 171 -10.42 15.96 7.53
CA CYS A 171 -9.48 15.87 8.65
C CYS A 171 -10.16 16.14 10.00
N LYS A 172 -11.45 16.36 10.03
CA LYS A 172 -12.28 16.54 11.23
C LYS A 172 -12.99 15.25 11.58
#